data_b2a6020549dcc338bc00d251f23d09e6
#
_entry.id   b2a6020549dcc338bc00d251f23d09e6
#
_cell.length_a   1.000
_cell.length_b   1.000
_cell.length_c   1.000
_cell.angle_alpha   90.00
_cell.angle_beta   90.00
_cell.angle_gamma   90.00
#
_symmetry.space_group_name_H-M   'P 1'
#
loop_
_entity.id
_entity.type
_entity.pdbx_description
1 polymer ?
#
loop_
_entity_poly.entity_id
_entity_poly.type
_entity_poly.pdbx_seq_one_letter_code
_entity_poly.pdbx_strand_id
1 'polypeptide(L)'
;MKCRDVTNAIQIEKADLICRIEIQSQKKDKFESKYIQKKNYYELKKLEYGLDLNAIQKQDCMIQSYWIDKDLTKCFNEYKCSQNQYLKSRKQWKKNKHKLDLCESYLTRLDNCQKRLFERFSSLSQFNDLGEFDQDAMIAGNDALPAYGGYEILENKGMSCLVDGNYAIDTYSSFWQNPVENGTISARCWSYPDGSLHLGLDIASSMYSDVYALANGIVLYAHAPVESNNGYLGNMCGWPSGAGNSICMVVAVHDKLYAVSYAHLSNEIYVTSGQQVSQKTVIAKSGNSGNSTGPHTHIEVFELKQDLNSTVEYFRNSGADFSFGCGFNAAATCSDYACRIDPEIVLEGL
;
A
#
# COMPACT_ATOMS: atom_id res chain seq x y z
N MET A 1 -13.20 -18.22 -16.78
CA MET A 1 -12.79 -17.28 -15.74
C MET A 1 -12.14 -18.10 -14.63
N LYS A 2 -10.83 -17.96 -14.42
CA LYS A 2 -10.12 -18.75 -13.42
C LYS A 2 -10.48 -18.22 -12.02
N CYS A 3 -10.59 -19.10 -11.02
CA CYS A 3 -10.96 -18.74 -9.64
C CYS A 3 -10.09 -17.57 -9.08
N ARG A 4 -8.86 -17.52 -9.51
CA ARG A 4 -7.86 -16.49 -9.24
C ARG A 4 -8.24 -15.09 -9.77
N ASP A 5 -8.80 -15.02 -10.98
CA ASP A 5 -9.22 -13.73 -11.58
C ASP A 5 -10.36 -13.12 -10.75
N VAL A 6 -11.23 -13.97 -10.19
CA VAL A 6 -12.31 -13.56 -9.30
C VAL A 6 -11.79 -13.05 -7.97
N THR A 7 -10.81 -13.75 -7.39
CA THR A 7 -10.18 -13.33 -6.12
C THR A 7 -9.50 -11.98 -6.24
N ASN A 8 -8.69 -11.79 -7.29
CA ASN A 8 -8.01 -10.52 -7.56
C ASN A 8 -9.00 -9.38 -7.79
N ALA A 9 -10.06 -9.61 -8.58
CA ALA A 9 -11.09 -8.59 -8.79
C ALA A 9 -11.78 -8.18 -7.50
N ILE A 10 -12.08 -9.13 -6.60
CA ILE A 10 -12.70 -8.83 -5.30
C ILE A 10 -11.72 -8.08 -4.39
N GLN A 11 -10.43 -8.42 -4.40
CA GLN A 11 -9.41 -7.72 -3.61
C GLN A 11 -9.24 -6.27 -4.07
N ILE A 12 -9.23 -6.02 -5.37
CA ILE A 12 -9.18 -4.66 -5.94
C ILE A 12 -10.43 -3.86 -5.52
N GLU A 13 -11.63 -4.45 -5.63
CA GLU A 13 -12.86 -3.79 -5.20
C GLU A 13 -12.85 -3.52 -3.69
N LYS A 14 -12.32 -4.43 -2.88
CA LYS A 14 -12.15 -4.27 -1.43
C LYS A 14 -11.28 -3.06 -1.11
N ALA A 15 -10.12 -2.94 -1.76
CA ALA A 15 -9.18 -1.85 -1.57
C ALA A 15 -9.80 -0.48 -1.93
N ASP A 16 -10.47 -0.39 -3.08
CA ASP A 16 -11.20 0.82 -3.50
C ASP A 16 -12.32 1.18 -2.51
N LEU A 17 -13.05 0.19 -1.99
CA LEU A 17 -14.09 0.41 -0.99
C LEU A 17 -13.53 0.93 0.33
N ILE A 18 -12.38 0.43 0.80
CA ILE A 18 -11.70 0.93 2.01
C ILE A 18 -11.36 2.40 1.85
N CYS A 19 -10.70 2.79 0.76
CA CYS A 19 -10.36 4.17 0.47
C CYS A 19 -11.62 5.07 0.40
N ARG A 20 -12.66 4.64 -0.31
CA ARG A 20 -13.93 5.38 -0.39
C ARG A 20 -14.62 5.52 0.95
N ILE A 21 -14.58 4.48 1.81
CA ILE A 21 -15.16 4.52 3.16
C ILE A 21 -14.43 5.53 4.02
N GLU A 22 -13.11 5.60 3.94
CA GLU A 22 -12.31 6.55 4.71
C GLU A 22 -12.60 8.00 4.31
N ILE A 23 -12.55 8.31 3.01
CA ILE A 23 -12.92 9.63 2.49
C ILE A 23 -14.36 10.00 2.90
N GLN A 24 -15.28 9.04 2.85
CA GLN A 24 -16.67 9.28 3.22
C GLN A 24 -16.86 9.39 4.74
N SER A 25 -16.03 8.71 5.56
CA SER A 25 -16.05 8.89 7.01
C SER A 25 -15.67 10.31 7.36
N GLN A 26 -14.55 10.83 6.84
CA GLN A 26 -14.12 12.20 7.05
C GLN A 26 -15.20 13.21 6.60
N LYS A 27 -15.80 12.97 5.43
CA LYS A 27 -16.89 13.81 4.92
C LYS A 27 -18.14 13.74 5.80
N LYS A 28 -18.51 12.56 6.28
CA LYS A 28 -19.63 12.34 7.21
C LYS A 28 -19.39 13.10 8.52
N ASP A 29 -18.19 12.98 9.10
CA ASP A 29 -17.82 13.61 10.37
C ASP A 29 -17.81 15.14 10.24
N LYS A 30 -17.33 15.67 9.12
CA LYS A 30 -17.43 17.10 8.80
C LYS A 30 -18.89 17.59 8.73
N PHE A 31 -19.77 16.82 8.09
CA PHE A 31 -21.18 17.17 8.01
C PHE A 31 -21.90 17.00 9.35
N GLU A 32 -21.51 16.02 10.15
CA GLU A 32 -22.04 15.80 11.49
C GLU A 32 -21.69 16.98 12.41
N SER A 33 -20.43 17.39 12.43
CA SER A 33 -19.96 18.55 13.19
C SER A 33 -20.70 19.83 12.79
N LYS A 34 -20.85 20.07 11.47
CA LYS A 34 -21.60 21.20 10.95
C LYS A 34 -23.09 21.15 11.35
N TYR A 35 -23.69 19.97 11.29
CA TYR A 35 -25.08 19.74 11.71
C TYR A 35 -25.29 20.05 13.20
N ILE A 36 -24.40 19.53 14.06
CA ILE A 36 -24.44 19.77 15.52
C ILE A 36 -24.28 21.26 15.80
N GLN A 37 -23.30 21.92 15.17
CA GLN A 37 -23.08 23.37 15.33
C GLN A 37 -24.33 24.19 14.96
N LYS A 38 -24.92 23.90 13.79
CA LYS A 38 -26.12 24.62 13.33
C LYS A 38 -27.34 24.33 14.21
N LYS A 39 -27.47 23.09 14.69
CA LYS A 39 -28.52 22.71 15.64
C LYS A 39 -28.38 23.50 16.93
N ASN A 40 -27.18 23.51 17.54
CA ASN A 40 -26.93 24.22 18.80
C ASN A 40 -27.15 25.73 18.63
N TYR A 41 -26.72 26.30 17.51
CA TYR A 41 -26.95 27.72 17.21
C TYR A 41 -28.45 28.04 17.10
N TYR A 42 -29.22 27.19 16.42
CA TYR A 42 -30.68 27.35 16.33
C TYR A 42 -31.36 27.28 17.72
N GLU A 43 -30.97 26.30 18.54
CA GLU A 43 -31.53 26.17 19.89
C GLU A 43 -31.17 27.36 20.82
N LEU A 44 -29.92 27.85 20.70
CA LEU A 44 -29.50 29.07 21.41
C LEU A 44 -30.31 30.28 20.99
N LYS A 45 -30.48 30.51 19.69
CA LYS A 45 -31.29 31.63 19.17
C LYS A 45 -32.74 31.51 19.58
N LYS A 46 -33.28 30.30 19.61
CA LYS A 46 -34.64 30.06 20.09
C LYS A 46 -34.81 30.45 21.56
N LEU A 47 -33.80 30.15 22.39
CA LEU A 47 -33.82 30.58 23.81
C LEU A 47 -33.68 32.09 23.96
N GLU A 48 -32.72 32.73 23.27
CA GLU A 48 -32.54 34.17 23.26
C GLU A 48 -33.83 34.90 22.86
N TYR A 49 -34.39 34.53 21.71
CA TYR A 49 -35.59 35.16 21.18
C TYR A 49 -36.86 34.77 21.94
N GLY A 50 -36.89 33.63 22.63
CA GLY A 50 -37.96 33.28 23.54
C GLY A 50 -38.03 34.22 24.73
N LEU A 51 -36.86 34.66 25.23
CA LEU A 51 -36.78 35.69 26.28
C LEU A 51 -37.16 37.07 25.71
N ASP A 52 -36.69 37.44 24.55
CA ASP A 52 -36.95 38.69 23.85
C ASP A 52 -38.42 38.81 23.45
N LEU A 53 -39.04 37.74 22.93
CA LEU A 53 -40.48 37.73 22.61
C LEU A 53 -41.35 38.01 23.82
N ASN A 54 -40.99 37.48 25.00
CA ASN A 54 -41.68 37.77 26.22
C ASN A 54 -41.52 39.25 26.67
N ALA A 55 -40.35 39.84 26.40
CA ALA A 55 -40.09 41.26 26.65
C ALA A 55 -40.82 42.16 25.65
N ILE A 56 -40.82 41.77 24.35
CA ILE A 56 -41.44 42.51 23.25
C ILE A 56 -42.98 42.49 23.35
N GLN A 57 -43.58 41.35 23.72
CA GLN A 57 -45.02 41.24 23.93
C GLN A 57 -45.53 42.19 25.00
N LYS A 58 -44.68 42.58 25.97
CA LYS A 58 -44.99 43.60 26.97
C LYS A 58 -44.85 45.02 26.45
N GLN A 59 -44.24 45.25 25.27
CA GLN A 59 -43.96 46.58 24.70
C GLN A 59 -44.70 46.88 23.38
N ASP A 60 -45.62 46.05 22.92
CA ASP A 60 -46.43 46.22 21.70
C ASP A 60 -45.65 46.47 20.39
N CYS A 61 -44.54 45.77 20.16
CA CYS A 61 -43.66 45.99 18.99
C CYS A 61 -43.76 44.90 17.91
N MET A 62 -44.74 44.99 16.99
CA MET A 62 -44.97 44.04 15.88
C MET A 62 -43.81 43.92 14.90
N ILE A 63 -43.01 44.95 14.73
CA ILE A 63 -41.88 44.94 13.78
C ILE A 63 -40.73 44.06 14.26
N GLN A 64 -40.41 44.08 15.55
CA GLN A 64 -39.34 43.26 16.12
C GLN A 64 -39.71 41.77 16.09
N SER A 65 -40.97 41.43 16.37
CA SER A 65 -41.43 40.02 16.29
C SER A 65 -41.30 39.44 14.87
N TYR A 66 -41.56 40.23 13.83
CA TYR A 66 -41.37 39.79 12.43
C TYR A 66 -39.92 39.46 12.10
N TRP A 67 -38.95 40.28 12.50
CA TRP A 67 -37.53 40.05 12.24
C TRP A 67 -36.99 38.88 13.03
N ILE A 68 -37.41 38.67 14.25
CA ILE A 68 -37.07 37.52 15.09
C ILE A 68 -37.58 36.22 14.42
N ASP A 69 -38.85 36.21 13.97
CA ASP A 69 -39.41 35.03 13.29
C ASP A 69 -38.67 34.72 11.98
N LYS A 70 -38.31 35.75 11.21
CA LYS A 70 -37.52 35.58 9.97
C LYS A 70 -36.12 35.04 10.22
N ASP A 71 -35.44 35.48 11.28
CA ASP A 71 -34.09 34.98 11.63
C ASP A 71 -34.14 33.56 12.18
N LEU A 72 -35.09 33.23 13.02
CA LEU A 72 -35.35 31.87 13.48
C LEU A 72 -35.65 30.91 12.32
N THR A 73 -36.49 31.34 11.39
CA THR A 73 -36.80 30.54 10.19
C THR A 73 -35.55 30.28 9.34
N LYS A 74 -34.68 31.27 9.17
CA LYS A 74 -33.39 31.12 8.48
C LYS A 74 -32.48 30.12 9.20
N CYS A 75 -32.31 30.29 10.53
CA CYS A 75 -31.49 29.36 11.31
C CYS A 75 -32.04 27.92 11.27
N PHE A 76 -33.36 27.76 11.34
CA PHE A 76 -34.01 26.46 11.18
C PHE A 76 -33.75 25.82 9.82
N ASN A 77 -33.88 26.59 8.74
CA ASN A 77 -33.63 26.10 7.39
C ASN A 77 -32.16 25.69 7.19
N GLU A 78 -31.20 26.46 7.73
CA GLU A 78 -29.77 26.09 7.70
C GLU A 78 -29.48 24.81 8.49
N TYR A 79 -30.09 24.66 9.65
CA TYR A 79 -30.04 23.45 10.47
C TYR A 79 -30.59 22.24 9.69
N LYS A 80 -31.79 22.36 9.09
CA LYS A 80 -32.41 21.29 8.30
C LYS A 80 -31.59 20.92 7.06
N CYS A 81 -31.02 21.90 6.39
CA CYS A 81 -30.11 21.66 5.25
C CYS A 81 -28.89 20.85 5.68
N SER A 82 -28.25 21.24 6.78
CA SER A 82 -27.11 20.54 7.35
C SER A 82 -27.46 19.12 7.80
N GLN A 83 -28.63 18.92 8.40
CA GLN A 83 -29.16 17.61 8.78
C GLN A 83 -29.31 16.69 7.56
N ASN A 84 -29.89 17.20 6.47
CA ASN A 84 -30.09 16.43 5.25
C ASN A 84 -28.75 16.03 4.59
N GLN A 85 -27.76 16.93 4.60
CA GLN A 85 -26.41 16.64 4.10
C GLN A 85 -25.73 15.52 4.92
N TYR A 86 -25.84 15.59 6.25
CA TYR A 86 -25.33 14.54 7.14
C TYR A 86 -26.02 13.19 6.87
N LEU A 87 -27.33 13.15 6.80
CA LEU A 87 -28.09 11.92 6.57
C LEU A 87 -27.74 11.27 5.23
N LYS A 88 -27.58 12.07 4.16
CA LYS A 88 -27.14 11.57 2.85
C LYS A 88 -25.74 10.96 2.92
N SER A 89 -24.81 11.66 3.54
CA SER A 89 -23.43 11.18 3.70
C SER A 89 -23.37 9.90 4.53
N ARG A 90 -24.10 9.83 5.64
CA ARG A 90 -24.22 8.65 6.50
C ARG A 90 -24.81 7.44 5.76
N LYS A 91 -25.84 7.66 4.92
CA LYS A 91 -26.45 6.60 4.10
C LYS A 91 -25.44 6.02 3.10
N GLN A 92 -24.67 6.88 2.42
CA GLN A 92 -23.67 6.44 1.46
C GLN A 92 -22.52 5.69 2.13
N TRP A 93 -22.03 6.18 3.28
CA TRP A 93 -21.01 5.49 4.08
C TRP A 93 -21.47 4.08 4.51
N LYS A 94 -22.71 3.95 5.04
CA LYS A 94 -23.28 2.65 5.40
C LYS A 94 -23.38 1.69 4.22
N LYS A 95 -23.77 2.20 3.04
CA LYS A 95 -23.86 1.38 1.82
C LYS A 95 -22.50 0.80 1.42
N ASN A 96 -21.44 1.61 1.47
CA ASN A 96 -20.11 1.15 1.11
C ASN A 96 -19.52 0.20 2.17
N LYS A 97 -19.79 0.47 3.47
CA LYS A 97 -19.39 -0.45 4.52
C LYS A 97 -20.03 -1.84 4.36
N HIS A 98 -21.32 -1.89 4.04
CA HIS A 98 -21.99 -3.17 3.75
C HIS A 98 -21.40 -3.91 2.54
N LYS A 99 -21.01 -3.16 1.49
CA LYS A 99 -20.30 -3.78 0.35
C LYS A 99 -18.93 -4.35 0.77
N LEU A 100 -18.20 -3.67 1.62
CA LEU A 100 -16.93 -4.16 2.15
C LEU A 100 -17.13 -5.47 2.93
N ASP A 101 -18.13 -5.52 3.82
CA ASP A 101 -18.46 -6.74 4.57
C ASP A 101 -18.78 -7.93 3.64
N LEU A 102 -19.45 -7.66 2.51
CA LEU A 102 -19.71 -8.68 1.47
C LEU A 102 -18.41 -9.14 0.78
N CYS A 103 -17.53 -8.24 0.39
CA CYS A 103 -16.24 -8.59 -0.21
C CYS A 103 -15.42 -9.47 0.75
N GLU A 104 -15.35 -9.13 2.02
CA GLU A 104 -14.66 -9.93 3.05
C GLU A 104 -15.26 -11.32 3.21
N SER A 105 -16.58 -11.41 3.21
CA SER A 105 -17.27 -12.71 3.24
C SER A 105 -16.95 -13.57 2.03
N TYR A 106 -16.91 -13.01 0.83
CA TYR A 106 -16.55 -13.73 -0.39
C TYR A 106 -15.09 -14.19 -0.37
N LEU A 107 -14.16 -13.34 0.04
CA LEU A 107 -12.74 -13.70 0.16
C LEU A 107 -12.53 -14.86 1.13
N THR A 108 -13.19 -14.84 2.30
CA THR A 108 -13.16 -15.94 3.27
C THR A 108 -13.70 -17.26 2.68
N ARG A 109 -14.75 -17.18 1.88
CA ARG A 109 -15.29 -18.39 1.21
C ARG A 109 -14.34 -18.95 0.17
N LEU A 110 -13.69 -18.08 -0.60
CA LEU A 110 -12.69 -18.47 -1.60
C LEU A 110 -11.48 -19.12 -0.95
N ASP A 111 -10.96 -18.53 0.13
CA ASP A 111 -9.86 -19.10 0.92
C ASP A 111 -10.21 -20.50 1.47
N ASN A 112 -11.38 -20.65 2.07
CA ASN A 112 -11.86 -21.96 2.53
C ASN A 112 -12.03 -22.98 1.39
N CYS A 113 -12.41 -22.52 0.20
CA CYS A 113 -12.49 -23.39 -0.99
C CYS A 113 -11.11 -23.83 -1.45
N GLN A 114 -10.13 -22.94 -1.46
CA GLN A 114 -8.73 -23.24 -1.79
C GLN A 114 -8.14 -24.26 -0.80
N LYS A 115 -8.33 -24.07 0.50
CA LYS A 115 -7.89 -25.01 1.54
C LYS A 115 -8.46 -26.41 1.33
N ARG A 116 -9.77 -26.55 1.07
CA ARG A 116 -10.40 -27.84 0.79
C ARG A 116 -9.88 -28.49 -0.49
N LEU A 117 -9.62 -27.71 -1.54
CA LEU A 117 -9.01 -28.22 -2.76
C LEU A 117 -7.59 -28.71 -2.50
N PHE A 118 -6.80 -27.95 -1.75
CA PHE A 118 -5.44 -28.33 -1.36
C PHE A 118 -5.44 -29.64 -0.55
N GLU A 119 -6.29 -29.76 0.49
CA GLU A 119 -6.44 -30.99 1.27
C GLU A 119 -6.80 -32.19 0.39
N ARG A 120 -7.66 -31.99 -0.61
CA ARG A 120 -8.09 -33.02 -1.56
C ARG A 120 -6.99 -33.41 -2.54
N PHE A 121 -6.18 -32.45 -3.00
CA PHE A 121 -5.01 -32.71 -3.84
C PHE A 121 -3.89 -33.39 -3.05
N SER A 122 -3.64 -32.99 -1.81
CA SER A 122 -2.65 -33.64 -0.93
C SER A 122 -3.02 -35.09 -0.63
N SER A 123 -4.30 -35.40 -0.52
CA SER A 123 -4.77 -36.77 -0.34
C SER A 123 -4.70 -37.64 -1.63
N LEU A 124 -4.75 -36.97 -2.81
CA LEU A 124 -4.64 -37.64 -4.10
C LEU A 124 -3.16 -37.88 -4.50
N SER A 125 -2.24 -37.01 -4.07
CA SER A 125 -0.80 -37.19 -4.33
C SER A 125 -0.19 -38.38 -3.61
N GLN A 126 -0.85 -38.93 -2.59
CA GLN A 126 -0.47 -40.21 -1.97
C GLN A 126 -0.74 -41.44 -2.88
N PHE A 127 -1.43 -41.26 -4.01
CA PHE A 127 -1.87 -42.36 -4.86
C PHE A 127 -1.21 -42.43 -6.25
N ASN A 128 -0.37 -41.52 -6.66
CA ASN A 128 0.19 -41.55 -8.01
C ASN A 128 1.66 -41.16 -8.07
N ASP A 129 2.44 -42.09 -8.49
CA ASP A 129 3.77 -42.07 -9.11
C ASP A 129 3.73 -41.29 -10.44
N LEU A 130 3.35 -40.05 -10.45
CA LEU A 130 3.39 -39.12 -11.58
C LEU A 130 4.35 -37.99 -11.25
N GLY A 131 5.58 -38.18 -11.70
CA GLY A 131 6.67 -37.24 -11.89
C GLY A 131 6.72 -36.04 -10.97
N GLU A 132 7.74 -36.02 -10.14
CA GLU A 132 8.28 -34.88 -9.37
C GLU A 132 7.49 -33.56 -9.44
N PHE A 133 6.39 -33.50 -8.71
CA PHE A 133 5.80 -32.25 -8.28
C PHE A 133 6.61 -31.80 -7.06
N ASP A 134 7.33 -30.70 -7.19
CA ASP A 134 8.12 -30.16 -6.08
C ASP A 134 7.18 -29.68 -4.95
N GLN A 135 6.91 -30.59 -4.04
CA GLN A 135 6.00 -30.42 -2.92
C GLN A 135 6.54 -29.38 -1.92
N ASP A 136 7.86 -29.27 -1.83
CA ASP A 136 8.55 -28.33 -0.92
C ASP A 136 8.41 -26.89 -1.42
N ALA A 137 8.40 -26.67 -2.72
CA ALA A 137 8.17 -25.36 -3.32
C ALA A 137 6.72 -24.86 -3.09
N MET A 138 5.73 -25.77 -3.12
CA MET A 138 4.35 -25.40 -2.80
C MET A 138 4.13 -25.12 -1.30
N ILE A 139 4.81 -25.85 -0.42
CA ILE A 139 4.73 -25.68 1.02
C ILE A 139 5.45 -24.37 1.42
N ALA A 140 6.64 -24.12 0.88
CA ALA A 140 7.36 -22.86 1.07
C ALA A 140 6.55 -21.65 0.59
N GLY A 141 5.81 -21.78 -0.51
CA GLY A 141 4.91 -20.74 -1.03
C GLY A 141 3.72 -20.44 -0.12
N ASN A 142 3.19 -21.45 0.57
CA ASN A 142 2.04 -21.27 1.49
C ASN A 142 2.45 -20.72 2.86
N ASP A 143 3.60 -21.14 3.39
CA ASP A 143 4.16 -20.59 4.64
C ASP A 143 4.65 -19.13 4.47
N ALA A 144 4.82 -18.69 3.22
CA ALA A 144 5.26 -17.34 2.89
C ALA A 144 4.10 -16.35 2.70
N LEU A 145 2.83 -16.72 2.93
CA LEU A 145 1.75 -15.74 2.98
C LEU A 145 1.90 -14.92 4.27
N PRO A 146 2.44 -13.69 4.18
CA PRO A 146 2.59 -12.88 5.37
C PRO A 146 1.20 -12.48 5.85
N ALA A 147 0.95 -12.72 7.14
CA ALA A 147 0.02 -11.83 7.82
C ALA A 147 0.60 -10.42 7.63
N TYR A 148 -0.14 -9.54 6.99
CA TYR A 148 0.21 -8.14 6.87
C TYR A 148 0.64 -7.61 8.25
N GLY A 149 1.90 -7.18 8.37
CA GLY A 149 2.40 -6.49 9.54
C GLY A 149 2.84 -7.40 10.70
N GLY A 150 3.94 -8.07 10.60
CA GLY A 150 4.53 -8.75 11.76
C GLY A 150 6.05 -8.78 11.71
N TYR A 151 6.65 -8.13 12.68
CA TYR A 151 8.07 -8.23 12.99
C TYR A 151 8.53 -9.70 13.12
N GLU A 152 7.66 -10.57 13.62
CA GLU A 152 7.87 -12.02 13.75
C GLU A 152 8.15 -12.73 12.41
N ILE A 153 7.63 -12.23 11.30
CA ILE A 153 7.88 -12.79 9.96
C ILE A 153 9.32 -12.48 9.52
N LEU A 154 9.86 -11.33 9.91
CA LEU A 154 11.24 -10.95 9.64
C LEU A 154 12.23 -11.86 10.38
N GLU A 155 11.97 -12.19 11.65
CA GLU A 155 12.82 -13.06 12.45
C GLU A 155 12.74 -14.55 12.04
N ASN A 156 11.56 -15.04 11.75
CA ASN A 156 11.33 -16.48 11.49
C ASN A 156 11.80 -16.96 10.10
N LYS A 157 12.18 -16.05 9.19
CA LYS A 157 12.58 -16.41 7.81
C LYS A 157 14.05 -16.13 7.50
N GLY A 158 14.91 -16.08 8.48
CA GLY A 158 16.36 -15.92 8.30
C GLY A 158 16.77 -14.54 7.78
N MET A 159 15.89 -13.54 7.90
CA MET A 159 16.26 -12.16 7.59
C MET A 159 17.20 -11.60 8.64
N SER A 160 18.29 -10.99 8.17
CA SER A 160 19.07 -10.12 9.00
C SER A 160 18.27 -8.84 9.26
N CYS A 161 17.74 -8.69 10.46
CA CYS A 161 17.02 -7.47 10.84
C CYS A 161 18.00 -6.31 10.98
N LEU A 162 17.55 -5.12 10.60
CA LEU A 162 18.21 -3.88 10.97
C LEU A 162 18.26 -3.81 12.49
N VAL A 163 19.46 -3.71 13.06
CA VAL A 163 19.66 -3.52 14.49
C VAL A 163 19.55 -2.03 14.85
N ASP A 164 19.34 -1.73 16.13
CA ASP A 164 19.44 -0.36 16.61
C ASP A 164 20.85 0.17 16.36
N GLY A 165 20.93 1.36 15.74
CA GLY A 165 22.20 1.98 15.41
C GLY A 165 22.01 3.31 14.68
N ASN A 166 23.08 4.09 14.65
CA ASN A 166 23.14 5.27 13.80
C ASN A 166 23.66 4.84 12.43
N TYR A 167 22.81 4.99 11.42
CA TYR A 167 23.17 4.74 10.05
C TYR A 167 23.64 6.04 9.38
N ALA A 168 24.64 5.94 8.53
CA ALA A 168 25.14 7.05 7.72
C ALA A 168 25.45 6.56 6.29
N ILE A 169 25.21 7.42 5.30
CA ILE A 169 25.70 7.26 3.94
C ILE A 169 26.79 8.29 3.73
N ASP A 170 28.03 7.83 3.71
CA ASP A 170 29.21 8.71 3.75
C ASP A 170 29.35 9.60 2.51
N THR A 171 28.88 9.12 1.37
CA THR A 171 28.99 9.84 0.11
C THR A 171 27.72 9.70 -0.70
N TYR A 172 27.14 10.81 -1.13
CA TYR A 172 26.00 10.84 -2.04
C TYR A 172 26.48 10.66 -3.48
N SER A 173 25.73 9.85 -4.24
CA SER A 173 25.99 9.65 -5.66
C SER A 173 25.62 10.89 -6.47
N SER A 174 26.37 11.19 -7.53
CA SER A 174 26.11 12.34 -8.42
C SER A 174 25.16 11.97 -9.59
N PHE A 175 24.83 10.72 -9.78
CA PHE A 175 23.92 10.23 -10.83
C PHE A 175 23.32 8.88 -10.39
N TRP A 176 22.33 8.43 -11.12
CA TRP A 176 21.72 7.11 -10.95
C TRP A 176 22.42 6.07 -11.82
N GLN A 177 22.63 4.88 -11.28
CA GLN A 177 23.14 3.72 -12.01
C GLN A 177 21.99 2.95 -12.62
N ASN A 178 22.18 2.42 -13.85
CA ASN A 178 21.25 1.43 -14.39
C ASN A 178 21.26 0.15 -13.53
N PRO A 179 20.08 -0.34 -13.08
CA PRO A 179 20.02 -1.53 -12.24
C PRO A 179 20.44 -2.81 -12.95
N VAL A 180 20.26 -2.91 -14.27
CA VAL A 180 20.63 -4.10 -15.06
C VAL A 180 21.24 -3.66 -16.39
N GLU A 181 22.52 -3.94 -16.59
CA GLU A 181 23.19 -3.63 -17.86
C GLU A 181 22.56 -4.43 -19.01
N ASN A 182 22.30 -3.76 -20.13
CA ASN A 182 21.65 -4.35 -21.32
C ASN A 182 20.23 -4.90 -21.06
N GLY A 183 19.57 -4.49 -19.99
CA GLY A 183 18.16 -4.77 -19.75
C GLY A 183 17.27 -3.98 -20.71
N THR A 184 16.06 -4.47 -20.94
CA THR A 184 15.06 -3.82 -21.78
C THR A 184 13.80 -3.57 -20.95
N ILE A 185 13.22 -2.36 -20.99
CA ILE A 185 11.97 -2.08 -20.32
C ILE A 185 10.88 -2.97 -20.91
N SER A 186 10.30 -3.83 -20.09
CA SER A 186 9.22 -4.74 -20.48
C SER A 186 7.84 -4.26 -19.99
N ALA A 187 7.79 -3.52 -18.90
CA ALA A 187 6.57 -2.82 -18.45
C ALA A 187 6.95 -1.52 -17.73
N ARG A 188 6.19 -0.46 -18.04
CA ARG A 188 6.38 0.88 -17.48
C ARG A 188 5.45 1.12 -16.30
N CYS A 189 5.75 2.13 -15.48
CA CYS A 189 4.79 2.71 -14.57
C CYS A 189 3.63 3.35 -15.38
N TRP A 190 2.48 3.41 -14.95
CA TRP A 190 1.73 3.02 -13.76
C TRP A 190 0.69 1.98 -14.13
N SER A 191 0.84 1.39 -15.29
CA SER A 191 -0.12 0.44 -15.85
C SER A 191 0.57 -0.59 -16.73
N TYR A 192 0.19 -1.84 -16.55
CA TYR A 192 0.49 -2.89 -17.52
C TYR A 192 -0.30 -2.69 -18.81
N PRO A 193 0.07 -3.34 -19.92
CA PRO A 193 -0.67 -3.24 -21.19
C PRO A 193 -2.15 -3.66 -21.11
N ASP A 194 -2.52 -4.49 -20.13
CA ASP A 194 -3.90 -4.92 -19.87
C ASP A 194 -4.69 -3.93 -19.01
N GLY A 195 -4.08 -2.80 -18.63
CA GLY A 195 -4.67 -1.75 -17.80
C GLY A 195 -4.64 -2.03 -16.29
N SER A 196 -4.06 -3.15 -15.84
CA SER A 196 -3.85 -3.41 -14.41
C SER A 196 -2.77 -2.49 -13.84
N LEU A 197 -2.87 -2.19 -12.54
CA LEU A 197 -1.94 -1.30 -11.85
C LEU A 197 -0.55 -1.91 -11.80
N HIS A 198 0.46 -1.13 -12.22
CA HIS A 198 1.88 -1.43 -12.10
C HIS A 198 2.58 -0.32 -11.29
N LEU A 199 3.20 -0.67 -10.17
CA LEU A 199 3.72 0.33 -9.22
C LEU A 199 5.20 0.67 -9.44
N GLY A 200 5.85 0.00 -10.36
CA GLY A 200 7.28 0.18 -10.65
C GLY A 200 7.60 0.06 -12.13
N LEU A 201 8.84 -0.19 -12.40
CA LEU A 201 9.42 -0.39 -13.71
C LEU A 201 9.94 -1.83 -13.83
N ASP A 202 9.52 -2.57 -14.86
CA ASP A 202 10.04 -3.91 -15.14
C ASP A 202 11.13 -3.85 -16.19
N ILE A 203 12.31 -4.36 -15.84
CA ILE A 203 13.48 -4.43 -16.73
C ILE A 203 13.76 -5.90 -17.03
N ALA A 204 13.35 -6.34 -18.20
CA ALA A 204 13.62 -7.70 -18.70
C ALA A 204 15.12 -7.91 -18.96
N SER A 205 15.60 -9.05 -18.53
CA SER A 205 16.99 -9.48 -18.73
C SER A 205 17.07 -11.00 -18.70
N SER A 206 18.21 -11.55 -19.12
CA SER A 206 18.46 -12.99 -18.96
C SER A 206 18.49 -13.35 -17.47
N MET A 207 18.04 -14.56 -17.14
CA MET A 207 18.25 -15.12 -15.79
C MET A 207 19.71 -14.98 -15.37
N TYR A 208 19.92 -14.63 -14.10
CA TYR A 208 21.23 -14.46 -13.49
C TYR A 208 22.08 -13.30 -14.05
N SER A 209 21.48 -12.33 -14.75
CA SER A 209 22.15 -11.05 -15.06
C SER A 209 22.48 -10.31 -13.78
N ASP A 210 23.58 -9.54 -13.77
CA ASP A 210 23.94 -8.71 -12.63
C ASP A 210 22.88 -7.63 -12.35
N VAL A 211 22.51 -7.51 -11.09
CA VAL A 211 21.65 -6.43 -10.58
C VAL A 211 22.49 -5.54 -9.68
N TYR A 212 22.55 -4.26 -10.02
CA TYR A 212 23.42 -3.27 -9.40
C TYR A 212 22.67 -2.36 -8.43
N ALA A 213 23.36 -1.93 -7.39
CA ALA A 213 22.90 -0.82 -6.56
C ALA A 213 22.82 0.47 -7.41
N LEU A 214 21.64 1.10 -7.44
CA LEU A 214 21.39 2.30 -8.23
C LEU A 214 22.23 3.50 -7.79
N ALA A 215 22.58 3.56 -6.50
CA ALA A 215 23.38 4.62 -5.90
C ALA A 215 24.01 4.12 -4.61
N ASN A 216 24.87 4.94 -3.99
CA ASN A 216 25.41 4.67 -2.65
C ASN A 216 24.28 4.62 -1.64
N GLY A 217 24.27 3.64 -0.77
CA GLY A 217 23.15 3.49 0.15
C GLY A 217 23.35 2.43 1.23
N ILE A 218 22.29 2.14 1.92
CA ILE A 218 22.19 1.15 3.00
C ILE A 218 21.04 0.20 2.68
N VAL A 219 21.31 -1.09 2.83
CA VAL A 219 20.31 -2.15 2.68
C VAL A 219 19.40 -2.16 3.90
N LEU A 220 18.09 -1.98 3.69
CA LEU A 220 17.08 -2.13 4.72
C LEU A 220 16.63 -3.58 4.88
N TYR A 221 16.54 -4.28 3.75
CA TYR A 221 16.03 -5.64 3.65
C TYR A 221 16.71 -6.36 2.50
N ALA A 222 17.09 -7.62 2.71
CA ALA A 222 17.59 -8.50 1.67
C ALA A 222 17.26 -9.94 2.03
N HIS A 223 16.44 -10.62 1.24
CA HIS A 223 16.03 -11.99 1.49
C HIS A 223 15.66 -12.75 0.22
N ALA A 224 16.05 -14.01 0.15
CA ALA A 224 15.75 -14.93 -0.93
C ALA A 224 14.98 -16.16 -0.41
N PRO A 225 13.67 -16.02 -0.08
CA PRO A 225 12.86 -17.13 0.41
C PRO A 225 12.57 -18.18 -0.67
N VAL A 226 12.78 -17.85 -1.95
CA VAL A 226 12.59 -18.75 -3.09
C VAL A 226 13.92 -19.30 -3.49
N GLU A 227 14.18 -20.58 -3.18
CA GLU A 227 15.48 -21.24 -3.39
C GLU A 227 15.79 -21.54 -4.85
N SER A 228 14.76 -21.68 -5.69
CA SER A 228 14.94 -21.94 -7.12
C SER A 228 14.20 -20.90 -7.96
N ASN A 229 14.74 -20.61 -9.16
CA ASN A 229 14.17 -19.64 -10.08
C ASN A 229 13.28 -20.27 -11.16
N ASN A 230 12.73 -21.44 -10.91
CA ASN A 230 11.96 -22.24 -11.87
C ASN A 230 10.55 -21.68 -12.16
N GLY A 231 10.45 -20.35 -12.34
CA GLY A 231 9.26 -19.72 -12.87
C GLY A 231 8.03 -19.88 -11.96
N TYR A 232 8.09 -19.35 -10.74
CA TYR A 232 6.92 -19.28 -9.84
C TYR A 232 5.89 -18.27 -10.36
N LEU A 233 5.39 -18.53 -11.57
CA LEU A 233 4.36 -17.71 -12.19
C LEU A 233 3.13 -17.63 -11.29
N GLY A 234 2.84 -16.42 -10.86
CA GLY A 234 1.69 -16.15 -10.05
C GLY A 234 1.78 -16.71 -8.62
N ASN A 235 2.95 -17.01 -8.12
CA ASN A 235 3.20 -17.33 -6.73
C ASN A 235 3.28 -16.04 -5.90
N MET A 236 2.56 -15.98 -4.79
CA MET A 236 2.56 -14.82 -3.88
C MET A 236 3.66 -14.89 -2.82
N CYS A 237 4.71 -15.67 -3.04
CA CYS A 237 5.85 -15.79 -2.12
C CYS A 237 6.68 -14.49 -2.04
N GLY A 238 7.50 -14.45 -1.01
CA GLY A 238 8.41 -13.33 -0.77
C GLY A 238 7.77 -12.15 -0.05
N TRP A 239 8.58 -11.14 0.19
CA TRP A 239 8.15 -9.93 0.85
C TRP A 239 8.51 -8.69 0.02
N PRO A 240 7.58 -7.74 -0.24
CA PRO A 240 6.12 -7.88 -0.01
C PRO A 240 5.51 -9.04 -0.80
N SER A 241 4.29 -9.44 -0.45
CA SER A 241 3.62 -10.61 -1.06
C SER A 241 3.64 -10.55 -2.60
N GLY A 242 4.22 -11.56 -3.22
CA GLY A 242 4.40 -11.63 -4.67
C GLY A 242 5.74 -11.09 -5.18
N ALA A 243 6.53 -10.40 -4.35
CA ALA A 243 7.84 -9.87 -4.78
C ALA A 243 8.88 -10.96 -5.03
N GLY A 244 8.66 -12.18 -4.50
CA GLY A 244 9.66 -13.23 -4.57
C GLY A 244 10.89 -12.89 -3.73
N ASN A 245 12.07 -13.11 -4.29
CA ASN A 245 13.34 -12.69 -3.71
C ASN A 245 13.51 -11.19 -3.94
N SER A 246 13.79 -10.44 -2.89
CA SER A 246 13.72 -8.98 -2.94
C SER A 246 14.77 -8.28 -2.05
N ILE A 247 15.07 -7.06 -2.43
CA ILE A 247 15.95 -6.14 -1.69
C ILE A 247 15.22 -4.81 -1.57
N CYS A 248 15.35 -4.14 -0.41
CA CYS A 248 15.00 -2.74 -0.22
C CYS A 248 16.21 -1.98 0.32
N MET A 249 16.50 -0.81 -0.24
CA MET A 249 17.63 0.04 0.15
C MET A 249 17.18 1.47 0.35
N VAL A 250 17.83 2.21 1.26
CA VAL A 250 17.88 3.68 1.17
C VAL A 250 19.13 4.05 0.40
N VAL A 251 18.99 4.88 -0.61
CA VAL A 251 20.09 5.40 -1.41
C VAL A 251 20.11 6.92 -1.39
N ALA A 252 21.30 7.49 -1.57
CA ALA A 252 21.51 8.93 -1.57
C ALA A 252 22.02 9.40 -2.92
N VAL A 253 21.27 10.31 -3.56
CA VAL A 253 21.62 10.89 -4.87
C VAL A 253 21.47 12.40 -4.83
N HIS A 254 22.47 13.13 -5.27
CA HIS A 254 22.60 14.57 -5.15
C HIS A 254 22.50 15.01 -3.68
N ASP A 255 21.40 15.62 -3.30
CA ASP A 255 21.11 16.12 -1.95
C ASP A 255 19.89 15.43 -1.29
N LYS A 256 19.40 14.36 -1.90
CA LYS A 256 18.15 13.67 -1.48
C LYS A 256 18.38 12.22 -1.15
N LEU A 257 17.47 11.71 -0.33
CA LEU A 257 17.35 10.28 0.00
C LEU A 257 16.16 9.69 -0.75
N TYR A 258 16.37 8.47 -1.19
CA TYR A 258 15.34 7.66 -1.86
C TYR A 258 15.32 6.25 -1.27
N ALA A 259 14.14 5.64 -1.20
CA ALA A 259 14.06 4.21 -1.03
C ALA A 259 13.91 3.54 -2.40
N VAL A 260 14.59 2.43 -2.59
CA VAL A 260 14.54 1.63 -3.81
C VAL A 260 14.27 0.19 -3.45
N SER A 261 13.25 -0.40 -4.09
CA SER A 261 12.91 -1.81 -3.97
C SER A 261 13.23 -2.55 -5.25
N TYR A 262 13.81 -3.75 -5.11
CA TYR A 262 14.13 -4.67 -6.19
C TYR A 262 13.37 -5.97 -5.93
N ALA A 263 12.59 -6.45 -6.89
CA ALA A 263 11.82 -7.68 -6.76
C ALA A 263 12.07 -8.65 -7.92
N HIS A 264 11.52 -9.85 -7.78
CA HIS A 264 11.64 -10.97 -8.73
C HIS A 264 13.07 -11.45 -8.96
N LEU A 265 13.95 -11.20 -7.98
CA LEU A 265 15.36 -11.58 -8.04
C LEU A 265 15.56 -13.10 -8.04
N SER A 266 16.76 -13.54 -8.38
CA SER A 266 17.17 -14.92 -8.18
C SER A 266 17.44 -15.21 -6.70
N ASN A 267 17.76 -16.44 -6.36
CA ASN A 267 18.20 -16.81 -5.02
C ASN A 267 19.63 -16.32 -4.70
N GLU A 268 20.33 -15.74 -5.67
CA GLU A 268 21.66 -15.17 -5.49
C GLU A 268 21.56 -13.71 -5.08
N ILE A 269 21.50 -13.47 -3.77
CA ILE A 269 21.55 -12.14 -3.13
C ILE A 269 22.88 -12.01 -2.40
N TYR A 270 23.63 -10.92 -2.65
CA TYR A 270 25.00 -10.71 -2.19
C TYR A 270 25.13 -9.68 -1.07
N VAL A 271 24.01 -9.15 -0.60
CA VAL A 271 23.96 -8.11 0.44
C VAL A 271 23.07 -8.55 1.61
N THR A 272 23.28 -7.92 2.76
CA THR A 272 22.50 -8.17 3.98
C THR A 272 21.98 -6.87 4.55
N SER A 273 20.90 -6.93 5.36
CA SER A 273 20.33 -5.75 6.01
C SER A 273 21.37 -5.04 6.88
N GLY A 274 21.37 -3.71 6.83
CA GLY A 274 22.34 -2.84 7.51
C GLY A 274 23.66 -2.63 6.76
N GLN A 275 23.91 -3.36 5.68
CA GLN A 275 25.14 -3.23 4.89
C GLN A 275 25.14 -1.90 4.11
N GLN A 276 26.25 -1.16 4.21
CA GLN A 276 26.57 -0.08 3.28
C GLN A 276 26.99 -0.64 1.92
N VAL A 277 26.45 -0.08 0.86
CA VAL A 277 26.71 -0.49 -0.50
C VAL A 277 27.08 0.71 -1.35
N SER A 278 28.15 0.60 -2.12
CA SER A 278 28.53 1.62 -3.10
C SER A 278 27.71 1.46 -4.38
N GLN A 279 27.48 2.57 -5.06
CA GLN A 279 26.91 2.59 -6.41
C GLN A 279 27.64 1.59 -7.34
N LYS A 280 26.89 0.93 -8.22
CA LYS A 280 27.40 -0.07 -9.15
C LYS A 280 27.95 -1.34 -8.50
N THR A 281 27.75 -1.56 -7.21
CA THR A 281 27.99 -2.87 -6.61
C THR A 281 26.92 -3.86 -7.10
N VAL A 282 27.34 -5.06 -7.47
CA VAL A 282 26.39 -6.17 -7.75
C VAL A 282 25.78 -6.59 -6.44
N ILE A 283 24.47 -6.40 -6.29
CA ILE A 283 23.72 -6.71 -5.07
C ILE A 283 22.95 -8.01 -5.14
N ALA A 284 22.63 -8.45 -6.38
CA ALA A 284 21.92 -9.70 -6.64
C ALA A 284 22.08 -10.12 -8.11
N LYS A 285 21.44 -11.23 -8.43
CA LYS A 285 21.20 -11.66 -9.83
C LYS A 285 19.71 -11.55 -10.16
N SER A 286 19.40 -11.16 -11.41
CA SER A 286 18.02 -11.14 -11.91
C SER A 286 17.41 -12.54 -11.90
N GLY A 287 16.10 -12.61 -11.68
CA GLY A 287 15.39 -13.87 -11.55
C GLY A 287 14.01 -13.86 -12.19
N ASN A 288 13.19 -14.79 -11.71
CA ASN A 288 11.77 -14.93 -12.09
C ASN A 288 10.96 -15.43 -10.89
N SER A 289 11.34 -15.03 -9.67
CA SER A 289 10.69 -15.46 -8.45
C SER A 289 9.45 -14.62 -8.14
N GLY A 290 8.52 -15.17 -7.36
CA GLY A 290 7.30 -14.47 -6.98
C GLY A 290 6.25 -14.39 -8.10
N ASN A 291 5.45 -13.35 -8.10
CA ASN A 291 4.38 -13.14 -9.08
C ASN A 291 4.94 -12.55 -10.38
N SER A 292 5.70 -13.34 -11.12
CA SER A 292 6.41 -12.96 -12.33
C SER A 292 6.03 -13.84 -13.51
N THR A 293 6.01 -13.29 -14.72
CA THR A 293 5.67 -14.00 -15.97
C THR A 293 6.89 -14.36 -16.83
N GLY A 294 8.06 -13.83 -16.49
CA GLY A 294 9.31 -14.05 -17.20
C GLY A 294 10.48 -13.37 -16.51
N PRO A 295 11.73 -13.69 -16.87
CA PRO A 295 12.90 -13.13 -16.22
C PRO A 295 12.96 -11.59 -16.34
N HIS A 296 12.91 -10.89 -15.21
CA HIS A 296 13.05 -9.45 -15.13
C HIS A 296 13.41 -9.02 -13.71
N THR A 297 13.76 -7.76 -13.55
CA THR A 297 13.87 -7.09 -12.25
C THR A 297 12.82 -6.00 -12.17
N HIS A 298 11.95 -6.06 -11.18
CA HIS A 298 10.98 -5.02 -10.87
C HIS A 298 11.61 -3.99 -9.93
N ILE A 299 11.49 -2.71 -10.25
CA ILE A 299 12.06 -1.58 -9.49
C ILE A 299 10.97 -0.60 -9.08
N GLU A 300 10.85 -0.32 -7.78
CA GLU A 300 10.07 0.82 -7.27
C GLU A 300 11.01 1.85 -6.65
N VAL A 301 10.71 3.14 -6.83
CA VAL A 301 11.47 4.26 -6.27
C VAL A 301 10.56 5.19 -5.48
N PHE A 302 11.02 5.59 -4.30
CA PHE A 302 10.31 6.51 -3.42
C PHE A 302 11.24 7.66 -3.04
N GLU A 303 10.83 8.90 -3.28
CA GLU A 303 11.51 10.07 -2.72
C GLU A 303 11.15 10.18 -1.25
N LEU A 304 12.15 10.09 -0.36
CA LEU A 304 11.96 10.12 1.10
C LEU A 304 11.77 11.54 1.60
N LYS A 305 10.89 11.71 2.58
CA LYS A 305 10.62 12.99 3.25
C LYS A 305 11.32 13.10 4.61
N GLN A 306 11.88 12.00 5.07
CA GLN A 306 12.53 11.87 6.37
C GLN A 306 14.03 11.69 6.19
N ASP A 307 14.80 11.94 7.25
CA ASP A 307 16.20 11.58 7.29
C ASP A 307 16.41 10.06 7.33
N LEU A 308 17.68 9.63 7.16
CA LEU A 308 18.03 8.21 7.07
C LEU A 308 17.63 7.43 8.33
N ASN A 309 17.92 7.96 9.53
CA ASN A 309 17.66 7.25 10.77
C ASN A 309 16.16 7.12 11.05
N SER A 310 15.41 8.19 10.82
CA SER A 310 13.94 8.19 10.90
C SER A 310 13.30 7.20 9.91
N THR A 311 13.87 7.09 8.70
CA THR A 311 13.43 6.13 7.68
C THR A 311 13.71 4.68 8.10
N VAL A 312 14.90 4.41 8.64
CA VAL A 312 15.27 3.09 9.19
C VAL A 312 14.36 2.70 10.35
N GLU A 313 14.11 3.64 11.27
CA GLU A 313 13.22 3.41 12.41
C GLU A 313 11.78 3.11 11.95
N TYR A 314 11.26 3.90 10.99
CA TYR A 314 9.96 3.62 10.40
C TYR A 314 9.90 2.22 9.79
N PHE A 315 10.88 1.87 8.95
CA PHE A 315 10.91 0.58 8.26
C PHE A 315 10.93 -0.59 9.23
N ARG A 316 11.70 -0.50 10.31
CA ARG A 316 11.72 -1.49 11.41
C ARG A 316 10.38 -1.60 12.12
N ASN A 317 9.83 -0.47 12.54
CA ASN A 317 8.63 -0.43 13.38
C ASN A 317 7.36 -0.79 12.60
N SER A 318 7.35 -0.59 11.28
CA SER A 318 6.25 -0.96 10.38
C SER A 318 6.28 -2.42 9.90
N GLY A 319 7.27 -3.22 10.36
CA GLY A 319 7.42 -4.60 9.90
C GLY A 319 7.87 -4.70 8.44
N ALA A 320 8.80 -3.84 8.01
CA ALA A 320 9.32 -3.75 6.65
C ALA A 320 8.24 -3.34 5.63
N ASP A 321 7.63 -2.18 5.82
CA ASP A 321 6.72 -1.60 4.83
C ASP A 321 7.50 -1.05 3.63
N PHE A 322 7.57 -1.82 2.55
CA PHE A 322 8.21 -1.45 1.28
C PHE A 322 7.48 -0.33 0.54
N SER A 323 6.26 0.01 0.96
CA SER A 323 5.52 1.12 0.37
C SER A 323 5.78 2.46 1.05
N PHE A 324 6.48 2.47 2.18
CA PHE A 324 6.72 3.66 3.00
C PHE A 324 5.43 4.45 3.29
N GLY A 325 4.33 3.73 3.58
CA GLY A 325 3.01 4.30 3.84
C GLY A 325 2.22 4.72 2.60
N CYS A 326 2.78 4.64 1.39
CA CYS A 326 2.07 4.95 0.15
C CYS A 326 1.03 3.88 -0.22
N GLY A 327 1.17 2.67 0.35
CA GLY A 327 0.32 1.52 0.02
C GLY A 327 0.59 0.94 -1.37
N PHE A 328 -0.14 -0.13 -1.72
CA PHE A 328 0.03 -0.87 -2.98
C PHE A 328 -1.19 -0.79 -3.90
N ASN A 329 -2.11 0.16 -3.66
CA ASN A 329 -3.40 0.20 -4.35
C ASN A 329 -3.57 1.41 -5.28
N ALA A 330 -2.57 2.26 -5.39
CA ALA A 330 -2.61 3.46 -6.22
C ALA A 330 -1.22 3.81 -6.75
N ALA A 331 -1.19 4.32 -8.00
CA ALA A 331 -0.01 4.91 -8.60
C ALA A 331 0.41 6.19 -7.86
N ALA A 332 1.57 6.74 -8.15
CA ALA A 332 2.05 8.08 -7.79
C ALA A 332 1.44 8.66 -6.49
N THR A 333 1.49 7.89 -5.39
CA THR A 333 0.95 8.29 -4.09
C THR A 333 2.04 8.80 -3.16
N CYS A 334 1.64 9.65 -2.22
CA CYS A 334 2.51 10.14 -1.14
C CYS A 334 1.93 9.77 0.23
N SER A 335 2.83 9.52 1.17
CA SER A 335 2.57 9.38 2.60
C SER A 335 3.24 10.51 3.38
N ASP A 336 3.23 10.43 4.70
CA ASP A 336 4.03 11.29 5.58
C ASP A 336 5.54 10.97 5.49
N TYR A 337 5.92 9.80 4.99
CA TYR A 337 7.30 9.31 4.92
C TYR A 337 7.93 9.45 3.55
N ALA A 338 7.17 9.26 2.48
CA ALA A 338 7.69 9.23 1.12
C ALA A 338 6.65 9.58 0.05
N CYS A 339 7.13 9.83 -1.16
CA CYS A 339 6.31 9.84 -2.39
C CYS A 339 6.83 8.79 -3.35
N ARG A 340 5.97 7.85 -3.81
CA ARG A 340 6.31 6.94 -4.92
C ARG A 340 6.43 7.74 -6.20
N ILE A 341 7.55 7.60 -6.88
CA ILE A 341 7.85 8.28 -8.14
C ILE A 341 8.07 7.28 -9.27
N ASP A 342 7.90 7.73 -10.50
CA ASP A 342 8.22 6.92 -11.67
C ASP A 342 9.74 6.71 -11.76
N PRO A 343 10.23 5.46 -11.73
CA PRO A 343 11.66 5.19 -11.84
C PRO A 343 12.29 5.72 -13.13
N GLU A 344 11.55 5.86 -14.23
CA GLU A 344 12.07 6.39 -15.48
C GLU A 344 12.51 7.86 -15.37
N ILE A 345 11.94 8.64 -14.43
CA ILE A 345 12.35 10.03 -14.18
C ILE A 345 13.78 10.11 -13.64
N VAL A 346 14.21 9.09 -12.89
CA VAL A 346 15.53 9.07 -12.25
C VAL A 346 16.54 8.17 -12.99
N LEU A 347 16.07 7.20 -13.75
CA LEU A 347 16.90 6.27 -14.52
C LEU A 347 17.03 6.73 -15.98
N GLU A 348 17.43 7.99 -16.19
CA GLU A 348 17.60 8.55 -17.53
C GLU A 348 18.56 7.71 -18.39
N GLY A 349 18.09 7.21 -19.53
CA GLY A 349 18.90 6.50 -20.54
C GLY A 349 18.74 4.98 -20.58
N LEU A 350 17.70 4.42 -19.96
CA LEU A 350 17.27 3.03 -20.19
C LEU A 350 16.58 2.84 -21.53
#